data_d24294b7c83d5f398f551ff160546148
#
_entry.id   d24294b7c83d5f398f551ff160546148
#
_cell.length_a   1.000
_cell.length_b   1.000
_cell.length_c   1.000
_cell.angle_alpha   90.00
_cell.angle_beta   90.00
_cell.angle_gamma   90.00
#
_symmetry.space_group_name_H-M   'P 1'
#
loop_
_entity.id
_entity.type
_entity.pdbx_description
1 polymer ?
#
loop_
_entity_poly.entity_id
_entity_poly.type
_entity_poly.pdbx_seq_one_letter_code
_entity_poly.pdbx_strand_id
1 'polypeptide(L)'
;MPQQPQIDEVLRSAVDRGDVPGVVAIAATREGPVYQGGFGRRALPDGAAMTPDTVFWIASMTKAVTSAAAMQLVEQRRLTLDGPIAGVLPELAAPQVLEGFDATGEPRLRPARGPVTLRHLITHTAGFVYDIWNADMGRYMEQRGIPGIITCENAALALPLTFDPGDKWDYGINIDWVGKAVERVSGQKLGDYFAEHLFGPLGMKDTGFKLTPDRRARLTGIHARGEDGALTPIPFEIPQDPEFEMGGGGLYGIAADYLMFARLFLDQGRAAGGAQVLKPETVRLMAQNAIGDLNVQPLKTAAPASSNDAEFFPGMVKKWGLGFMISTAQVAGRRSPGSLAWAGLGNTYFWIDPAKGVAGVILMQLFPFADAEALAVFDRFEKAVYAALA
;
A
#
# COMPACT_ATOMS: atom_id res chain seq x y z
N MET A 1 -4.37 26.03 10.31
CA MET A 1 -4.64 25.63 8.89
C MET A 1 -5.75 26.51 8.37
N PRO A 2 -5.77 26.87 7.07
CA PRO A 2 -6.92 27.53 6.49
C PRO A 2 -8.17 26.65 6.65
N GLN A 3 -9.29 27.24 7.01
CA GLN A 3 -10.57 26.53 7.04
C GLN A 3 -10.98 26.24 5.59
N GLN A 4 -11.32 24.98 5.32
CA GLN A 4 -11.80 24.51 4.01
C GLN A 4 -13.21 23.88 4.16
N PRO A 5 -14.25 24.73 4.36
CA PRO A 5 -15.59 24.23 4.68
C PRO A 5 -16.16 23.28 3.62
N GLN A 6 -15.75 23.45 2.36
CA GLN A 6 -16.20 22.57 1.27
C GLN A 6 -15.62 21.16 1.39
N ILE A 7 -14.37 21.01 1.88
CA ILE A 7 -13.77 19.70 2.11
C ILE A 7 -14.40 19.05 3.35
N ASP A 8 -14.60 19.85 4.42
CA ASP A 8 -15.31 19.39 5.63
C ASP A 8 -16.69 18.82 5.27
N GLU A 9 -17.45 19.55 4.44
CA GLU A 9 -18.78 19.12 4.01
C GLU A 9 -18.75 17.79 3.26
N VAL A 10 -17.79 17.59 2.35
CA VAL A 10 -17.62 16.32 1.63
C VAL A 10 -17.45 15.15 2.58
N LEU A 11 -16.60 15.30 3.60
CA LEU A 11 -16.28 14.21 4.53
C LEU A 11 -17.38 14.00 5.56
N ARG A 12 -17.95 15.08 6.11
CA ARG A 12 -19.05 15.03 7.08
C ARG A 12 -20.29 14.37 6.47
N SER A 13 -20.72 14.84 5.28
CA SER A 13 -21.88 14.28 4.59
C SER A 13 -21.73 12.79 4.29
N ALA A 14 -20.51 12.29 4.03
CA ALA A 14 -20.30 10.86 3.83
C ALA A 14 -20.53 10.05 5.10
N VAL A 15 -20.07 10.57 6.24
CA VAL A 15 -20.34 9.95 7.56
C VAL A 15 -21.82 10.02 7.92
N ASP A 16 -22.47 11.18 7.73
CA ASP A 16 -23.86 11.41 8.08
C ASP A 16 -24.83 10.54 7.26
N ARG A 17 -24.46 10.16 6.02
CA ARG A 17 -25.20 9.20 5.20
C ARG A 17 -24.92 7.75 5.55
N GLY A 18 -23.91 7.45 6.36
CA GLY A 18 -23.46 6.08 6.64
C GLY A 18 -22.61 5.48 5.52
N ASP A 19 -22.09 6.29 4.59
CA ASP A 19 -21.21 5.84 3.50
C ASP A 19 -19.92 5.21 4.08
N VAL A 20 -19.40 5.76 5.18
CA VAL A 20 -18.23 5.26 5.90
C VAL A 20 -18.41 5.43 7.41
N PRO A 21 -17.78 4.58 8.28
CA PRO A 21 -17.95 4.67 9.74
C PRO A 21 -17.27 5.92 10.30
N GLY A 22 -16.19 6.31 9.66
CA GLY A 22 -15.39 7.48 9.97
C GLY A 22 -14.26 7.62 8.97
N VAL A 23 -13.71 8.82 8.88
CA VAL A 23 -12.69 9.18 7.92
C VAL A 23 -11.72 10.21 8.51
N VAL A 24 -10.43 10.04 8.21
CA VAL A 24 -9.41 11.09 8.42
C VAL A 24 -8.77 11.39 7.08
N ALA A 25 -8.70 12.68 6.73
CA ALA A 25 -8.12 13.12 5.48
C ALA A 25 -7.17 14.31 5.68
N ILE A 26 -6.10 14.33 4.91
CA ILE A 26 -5.08 15.38 4.93
C ILE A 26 -4.54 15.61 3.53
N ALA A 27 -4.23 16.87 3.22
CA ALA A 27 -3.53 17.24 1.99
C ALA A 27 -2.54 18.37 2.24
N ALA A 28 -1.45 18.39 1.49
CA ALA A 28 -0.45 19.44 1.52
C ALA A 28 0.13 19.70 0.13
N THR A 29 0.62 20.92 -0.06
CA THR A 29 1.53 21.26 -1.15
C THR A 29 2.98 21.25 -0.66
N ARG A 30 3.93 21.63 -1.54
CA ARG A 30 5.32 21.89 -1.13
C ARG A 30 5.41 23.02 -0.09
N GLU A 31 4.55 24.02 -0.20
CA GLU A 31 4.54 25.21 0.68
C GLU A 31 3.97 24.91 2.06
N GLY A 32 3.13 23.88 2.18
CA GLY A 32 2.56 23.51 3.48
C GLY A 32 1.19 22.83 3.41
N PRO A 33 0.55 22.65 4.58
CA PRO A 33 -0.73 21.97 4.68
C PRO A 33 -1.86 22.77 4.03
N VAL A 34 -2.68 22.09 3.23
CA VAL A 34 -3.91 22.61 2.59
C VAL A 34 -5.13 22.25 3.43
N TYR A 35 -5.17 21.03 3.93
CA TYR A 35 -6.32 20.51 4.67
C TYR A 35 -5.91 19.44 5.67
N GLN A 36 -6.67 19.35 6.78
CA GLN A 36 -6.68 18.22 7.71
C GLN A 36 -8.02 18.19 8.44
N GLY A 37 -8.68 17.01 8.45
CA GLY A 37 -9.93 16.81 9.16
C GLY A 37 -10.16 15.35 9.52
N GLY A 38 -11.01 15.13 10.53
CA GLY A 38 -11.47 13.81 10.95
C GLY A 38 -12.95 13.86 11.31
N PHE A 39 -13.76 12.93 10.82
CA PHE A 39 -15.21 12.87 11.01
C PHE A 39 -15.65 11.43 11.27
N GLY A 40 -16.76 11.29 12.01
CA GLY A 40 -17.33 9.99 12.36
C GLY A 40 -16.71 9.36 13.58
N ARG A 41 -16.74 8.04 13.65
CA ARG A 41 -16.36 7.27 14.84
C ARG A 41 -15.31 6.21 14.51
N ARG A 42 -14.46 5.91 15.50
CA ARG A 42 -13.43 4.85 15.41
C ARG A 42 -14.05 3.45 15.41
N ALA A 43 -15.21 3.29 16.00
CA ALA A 43 -16.01 2.06 15.97
C ALA A 43 -17.49 2.40 16.12
N LEU A 44 -18.35 1.79 15.32
CA LEU A 44 -19.79 1.95 15.43
C LEU A 44 -20.35 0.99 16.48
N PRO A 45 -21.51 1.34 17.15
CA PRO A 45 -22.17 2.64 17.05
C PRO A 45 -21.59 3.69 17.99
N ASP A 46 -20.90 3.31 19.08
CA ASP A 46 -20.61 4.19 20.22
C ASP A 46 -19.13 4.46 20.46
N GLY A 47 -18.26 4.09 19.51
CA GLY A 47 -16.83 4.33 19.62
C GLY A 47 -16.47 5.81 19.70
N ALA A 48 -15.25 6.11 20.17
CA ALA A 48 -14.71 7.46 20.24
C ALA A 48 -14.76 8.15 18.87
N ALA A 49 -14.84 9.48 18.87
CA ALA A 49 -14.80 10.27 17.64
C ALA A 49 -13.48 10.06 16.87
N MET A 50 -13.54 10.09 15.54
CA MET A 50 -12.36 10.20 14.69
C MET A 50 -11.69 11.56 14.93
N THR A 51 -10.39 11.51 15.09
CA THR A 51 -9.53 12.71 15.24
C THR A 51 -8.36 12.61 14.26
N PRO A 52 -7.71 13.72 13.87
CA PRO A 52 -6.59 13.68 12.95
C PRO A 52 -5.43 12.76 13.36
N ASP A 53 -5.30 12.45 14.64
CA ASP A 53 -4.31 11.54 15.23
C ASP A 53 -4.82 10.11 15.43
N THR A 54 -6.00 9.78 14.90
CA THR A 54 -6.50 8.40 14.87
C THR A 54 -5.54 7.50 14.13
N VAL A 55 -5.23 6.36 14.73
CA VAL A 55 -4.34 5.33 14.16
C VAL A 55 -5.15 4.36 13.32
N PHE A 56 -4.63 4.03 12.14
CA PHE A 56 -5.23 3.11 11.17
C PHE A 56 -4.24 1.99 10.84
N TRP A 57 -4.73 0.81 10.55
CA TRP A 57 -3.98 -0.15 9.76
C TRP A 57 -3.92 0.34 8.32
N ILE A 58 -2.73 0.76 7.87
CA ILE A 58 -2.58 1.36 6.53
C ILE A 58 -2.38 0.32 5.42
N ALA A 59 -2.33 -0.97 5.80
CA ALA A 59 -2.27 -2.10 4.88
C ALA A 59 -1.22 -1.88 3.76
N SER A 60 -1.60 -2.07 2.52
CA SER A 60 -0.69 -2.01 1.37
C SER A 60 -0.06 -0.64 1.08
N MET A 61 -0.45 0.42 1.77
CA MET A 61 0.31 1.67 1.75
C MET A 61 1.73 1.47 2.32
N THR A 62 1.95 0.42 3.15
CA THR A 62 3.26 -0.04 3.62
C THR A 62 4.25 -0.29 2.47
N LYS A 63 3.77 -0.76 1.31
CA LYS A 63 4.63 -1.14 0.18
C LYS A 63 5.54 -0.03 -0.33
N ALA A 64 5.03 1.19 -0.40
CA ALA A 64 5.83 2.33 -0.82
C ALA A 64 6.97 2.63 0.16
N VAL A 65 6.71 2.47 1.46
CA VAL A 65 7.71 2.65 2.54
C VAL A 65 8.79 1.56 2.43
N THR A 66 8.39 0.30 2.28
CA THR A 66 9.32 -0.83 2.10
C THR A 66 10.18 -0.67 0.84
N SER A 67 9.55 -0.22 -0.25
CA SER A 67 10.27 0.07 -1.49
C SER A 67 11.30 1.20 -1.31
N ALA A 68 10.94 2.27 -0.59
CA ALA A 68 11.87 3.36 -0.29
C ALA A 68 13.06 2.88 0.56
N ALA A 69 12.84 2.02 1.56
CA ALA A 69 13.89 1.41 2.35
C ALA A 69 14.85 0.56 1.50
N ALA A 70 14.31 -0.27 0.60
CA ALA A 70 15.13 -1.04 -0.32
C ALA A 70 15.94 -0.14 -1.26
N MET A 71 15.36 0.97 -1.72
CA MET A 71 16.04 1.94 -2.58
C MET A 71 17.15 2.70 -1.86
N GLN A 72 17.05 2.94 -0.54
CA GLN A 72 18.19 3.44 0.25
C GLN A 72 19.37 2.45 0.21
N LEU A 73 19.11 1.15 0.31
CA LEU A 73 20.15 0.12 0.21
C LEU A 73 20.71 -0.01 -1.21
N VAL A 74 19.92 0.27 -2.23
CA VAL A 74 20.40 0.40 -3.63
C VAL A 74 21.32 1.61 -3.77
N GLU A 75 20.97 2.77 -3.21
CA GLU A 75 21.84 3.96 -3.17
C GLU A 75 23.19 3.68 -2.50
N GLN A 76 23.18 2.85 -1.47
CA GLN A 76 24.36 2.40 -0.72
C GLN A 76 25.14 1.29 -1.44
N ARG A 77 24.67 0.82 -2.60
CA ARG A 77 25.23 -0.31 -3.36
C ARG A 77 25.25 -1.64 -2.57
N ARG A 78 24.37 -1.78 -1.59
CA ARG A 78 24.19 -2.99 -0.78
C ARG A 78 23.14 -3.92 -1.40
N LEU A 79 22.25 -3.39 -2.23
CA LEU A 79 21.31 -4.10 -3.09
C LEU A 79 21.49 -3.67 -4.53
N THR A 80 21.14 -4.54 -5.47
CA THR A 80 21.09 -4.23 -6.92
C THR A 80 19.67 -4.47 -7.43
N LEU A 81 19.18 -3.58 -8.32
CA LEU A 81 17.85 -3.72 -8.89
C LEU A 81 17.70 -4.90 -9.84
N ASP A 82 18.69 -5.11 -10.70
CA ASP A 82 18.57 -5.96 -11.89
C ASP A 82 19.36 -7.27 -11.81
N GLY A 83 20.13 -7.46 -10.75
CA GLY A 83 20.83 -8.72 -10.50
C GLY A 83 19.91 -9.78 -9.86
N PRO A 84 20.26 -11.08 -9.95
CA PRO A 84 19.54 -12.14 -9.26
C PRO A 84 19.47 -11.87 -7.74
N ILE A 85 18.26 -11.85 -7.18
CA ILE A 85 18.07 -11.59 -5.74
C ILE A 85 18.48 -12.78 -4.87
N ALA A 86 18.69 -13.95 -5.47
CA ALA A 86 19.03 -15.19 -4.78
C ALA A 86 20.32 -15.10 -3.92
N GLY A 87 21.25 -14.21 -4.27
CA GLY A 87 22.42 -13.95 -3.45
C GLY A 87 22.09 -13.34 -2.07
N VAL A 88 20.94 -12.68 -1.97
CA VAL A 88 20.39 -12.11 -0.72
C VAL A 88 19.28 -12.99 -0.17
N LEU A 89 18.42 -13.53 -1.04
CA LEU A 89 17.26 -14.37 -0.71
C LEU A 89 17.44 -15.75 -1.34
N PRO A 90 18.20 -16.68 -0.74
CA PRO A 90 18.45 -18.01 -1.30
C PRO A 90 17.17 -18.83 -1.48
N GLU A 91 16.09 -18.52 -0.78
CA GLU A 91 14.75 -19.09 -0.97
C GLU A 91 14.22 -18.89 -2.39
N LEU A 92 14.68 -17.82 -3.07
CA LEU A 92 14.29 -17.49 -4.44
C LEU A 92 15.32 -17.93 -5.49
N ALA A 93 16.22 -18.87 -5.15
CA ALA A 93 17.23 -19.36 -6.08
C ALA A 93 16.67 -20.26 -7.19
N ALA A 94 15.61 -21.03 -6.89
CA ALA A 94 14.98 -21.94 -7.83
C ALA A 94 13.45 -21.89 -7.72
N PRO A 95 12.82 -20.75 -8.01
CA PRO A 95 11.38 -20.59 -7.87
C PRO A 95 10.64 -21.49 -8.87
N GLN A 96 9.48 -22.02 -8.45
CA GLN A 96 8.58 -22.80 -9.28
C GLN A 96 7.44 -21.92 -9.79
N VAL A 97 6.91 -22.23 -10.97
CA VAL A 97 5.74 -21.59 -11.55
C VAL A 97 4.56 -22.58 -11.51
N LEU A 98 3.45 -22.16 -10.92
CA LEU A 98 2.18 -22.88 -10.96
C LEU A 98 1.52 -22.65 -12.32
N GLU A 99 1.39 -23.72 -13.11
CA GLU A 99 0.74 -23.70 -14.44
C GLU A 99 -0.76 -24.07 -14.37
N GLY A 100 -1.31 -24.20 -13.18
CA GLY A 100 -2.66 -24.68 -12.92
C GLY A 100 -2.67 -26.09 -12.34
N PHE A 101 -3.74 -26.83 -12.61
CA PHE A 101 -3.97 -28.16 -12.03
C PHE A 101 -4.22 -29.20 -13.13
N ASP A 102 -3.88 -30.43 -12.84
CA ASP A 102 -4.17 -31.55 -13.74
C ASP A 102 -5.62 -32.04 -13.59
N ALA A 103 -5.98 -33.09 -14.32
CA ALA A 103 -7.33 -33.70 -14.32
C ALA A 103 -7.72 -34.29 -12.95
N THR A 104 -6.74 -34.64 -12.10
CA THR A 104 -6.97 -35.14 -10.74
C THR A 104 -7.02 -34.01 -9.70
N GLY A 105 -6.74 -32.80 -10.12
CA GLY A 105 -6.73 -31.61 -9.26
C GLY A 105 -5.38 -31.33 -8.59
N GLU A 106 -4.31 -32.06 -8.94
CA GLU A 106 -2.98 -31.81 -8.43
C GLU A 106 -2.31 -30.61 -9.12
N PRO A 107 -1.58 -29.75 -8.40
CA PRO A 107 -0.90 -28.60 -8.99
C PRO A 107 0.24 -29.02 -9.91
N ARG A 108 0.29 -28.42 -11.09
CA ARG A 108 1.38 -28.58 -12.04
C ARG A 108 2.39 -27.47 -11.85
N LEU A 109 3.58 -27.85 -11.42
CA LEU A 109 4.69 -26.93 -11.18
C LEU A 109 5.80 -27.18 -12.20
N ARG A 110 6.46 -26.11 -12.63
CA ARG A 110 7.70 -26.16 -13.40
C ARG A 110 8.71 -25.14 -12.88
N PRO A 111 10.01 -25.35 -13.11
CA PRO A 111 11.01 -24.31 -12.83
C PRO A 111 10.71 -23.01 -13.60
N ALA A 112 10.95 -21.87 -12.95
CA ALA A 112 10.86 -20.57 -13.60
C ALA A 112 11.96 -20.38 -14.66
N ARG A 113 11.66 -19.65 -15.73
CA ARG A 113 12.61 -19.26 -16.76
C ARG A 113 13.26 -17.93 -16.39
N GLY A 114 14.41 -18.00 -15.76
CA GLY A 114 15.16 -16.82 -15.34
C GLY A 114 15.03 -16.48 -13.85
N PRO A 115 15.92 -15.63 -13.35
CA PRO A 115 15.98 -15.29 -11.94
C PRO A 115 14.96 -14.21 -11.56
N VAL A 116 14.51 -14.26 -10.32
CA VAL A 116 13.83 -13.13 -9.68
C VAL A 116 14.87 -12.05 -9.37
N THR A 117 14.52 -10.79 -9.62
CA THR A 117 15.33 -9.61 -9.29
C THR A 117 14.61 -8.72 -8.28
N LEU A 118 15.32 -7.80 -7.63
CA LEU A 118 14.70 -6.80 -6.75
C LEU A 118 13.70 -5.93 -7.53
N ARG A 119 14.02 -5.57 -8.79
CA ARG A 119 13.08 -4.83 -9.66
C ARG A 119 11.78 -5.61 -9.84
N HIS A 120 11.85 -6.90 -10.18
CA HIS A 120 10.66 -7.74 -10.34
C HIS A 120 9.78 -7.74 -9.07
N LEU A 121 10.40 -7.83 -7.89
CA LEU A 121 9.68 -7.79 -6.61
C LEU A 121 9.02 -6.42 -6.36
N ILE A 122 9.76 -5.32 -6.49
CA ILE A 122 9.24 -3.97 -6.24
C ILE A 122 8.15 -3.58 -7.24
N THR A 123 8.21 -4.12 -8.45
CA THR A 123 7.27 -3.77 -9.53
C THR A 123 6.11 -4.75 -9.69
N HIS A 124 6.00 -5.77 -8.86
CA HIS A 124 4.99 -6.81 -8.99
C HIS A 124 5.03 -7.56 -10.34
N THR A 125 6.23 -7.78 -10.85
CA THR A 125 6.47 -8.54 -12.08
C THR A 125 7.25 -9.83 -11.83
N ALA A 126 7.44 -10.24 -10.56
CA ALA A 126 8.14 -11.47 -10.22
C ALA A 126 7.30 -12.74 -10.42
N GLY A 127 5.97 -12.63 -10.41
CA GLY A 127 5.06 -13.76 -10.54
C GLY A 127 4.35 -14.16 -9.24
N PHE A 128 4.68 -13.55 -8.09
CA PHE A 128 3.91 -13.74 -6.87
C PHE A 128 2.59 -12.96 -6.93
N VAL A 129 1.50 -13.62 -6.51
CA VAL A 129 0.14 -13.05 -6.45
C VAL A 129 -0.44 -13.18 -5.05
N TYR A 130 -1.56 -12.48 -4.79
CA TYR A 130 -2.39 -12.73 -3.63
C TYR A 130 -3.53 -13.69 -3.98
N ASP A 131 -3.85 -14.57 -3.06
CA ASP A 131 -5.00 -15.51 -3.13
C ASP A 131 -6.34 -14.78 -3.31
N ILE A 132 -6.52 -13.64 -2.65
CA ILE A 132 -7.76 -12.85 -2.72
C ILE A 132 -8.08 -12.30 -4.12
N TRP A 133 -7.09 -12.28 -5.03
CA TRP A 133 -7.26 -11.90 -6.45
C TRP A 133 -6.80 -12.98 -7.43
N ASN A 134 -6.48 -14.19 -6.94
CA ASN A 134 -6.09 -15.32 -7.79
C ASN A 134 -6.62 -16.62 -7.20
N ALA A 135 -7.70 -17.14 -7.79
CA ALA A 135 -8.38 -18.33 -7.31
C ALA A 135 -7.49 -19.60 -7.36
N ASP A 136 -6.61 -19.72 -8.37
CA ASP A 136 -5.68 -20.86 -8.46
C ASP A 136 -4.67 -20.82 -7.31
N MET A 137 -4.19 -19.64 -6.94
CA MET A 137 -3.30 -19.49 -5.78
C MET A 137 -4.04 -19.82 -4.48
N GLY A 138 -5.28 -19.36 -4.30
CA GLY A 138 -6.11 -19.72 -3.15
C GLY A 138 -6.30 -21.23 -3.03
N ARG A 139 -6.62 -21.91 -4.13
CA ARG A 139 -6.74 -23.37 -4.20
C ARG A 139 -5.41 -24.06 -3.85
N TYR A 140 -4.29 -23.58 -4.40
CA TYR A 140 -2.96 -24.12 -4.11
C TYR A 140 -2.64 -24.03 -2.62
N MET A 141 -2.88 -22.85 -2.01
CA MET A 141 -2.63 -22.63 -0.59
C MET A 141 -3.48 -23.55 0.28
N GLU A 142 -4.77 -23.69 -0.03
CA GLU A 142 -5.67 -24.59 0.69
C GLU A 142 -5.18 -26.03 0.63
N GLN A 143 -4.84 -26.53 -0.57
CA GLN A 143 -4.35 -27.92 -0.75
C GLN A 143 -3.02 -28.20 -0.04
N ARG A 144 -2.16 -27.19 0.12
CA ARG A 144 -0.83 -27.32 0.74
C ARG A 144 -0.80 -26.89 2.19
N GLY A 145 -1.93 -26.42 2.75
CA GLY A 145 -2.01 -25.92 4.12
C GLY A 145 -1.14 -24.68 4.35
N ILE A 146 -0.95 -23.83 3.31
CA ILE A 146 -0.16 -22.59 3.41
C ILE A 146 -1.05 -21.49 3.98
N PRO A 147 -0.64 -20.82 5.09
CA PRO A 147 -1.42 -19.77 5.70
C PRO A 147 -1.48 -18.51 4.81
N GLY A 148 -2.52 -17.69 5.00
CA GLY A 148 -2.60 -16.38 4.36
C GLY A 148 -1.51 -15.42 4.85
N ILE A 149 -1.09 -14.48 4.00
CA ILE A 149 0.03 -13.55 4.32
C ILE A 149 -0.21 -12.73 5.59
N ILE A 150 -1.47 -12.45 5.93
CA ILE A 150 -1.85 -11.67 7.12
C ILE A 150 -1.54 -12.39 8.45
N THR A 151 -1.24 -13.69 8.43
CA THR A 151 -0.76 -14.40 9.63
C THR A 151 0.66 -13.99 10.02
N CYS A 152 1.40 -13.40 9.08
CA CYS A 152 2.81 -13.02 9.24
C CYS A 152 3.72 -14.20 9.62
N GLU A 153 3.35 -15.42 9.25
CA GLU A 153 4.16 -16.63 9.37
C GLU A 153 5.08 -16.77 8.15
N ASN A 154 6.32 -17.19 8.32
CA ASN A 154 7.25 -17.39 7.20
C ASN A 154 6.73 -18.41 6.19
N ALA A 155 5.91 -19.37 6.62
CA ALA A 155 5.23 -20.32 5.73
C ALA A 155 4.35 -19.64 4.67
N ALA A 156 3.76 -18.48 4.97
CA ALA A 156 2.95 -17.71 4.03
C ALA A 156 3.74 -17.17 2.82
N LEU A 157 5.06 -17.12 2.91
CA LEU A 157 5.95 -16.71 1.82
C LEU A 157 6.31 -17.85 0.86
N ALA A 158 6.05 -19.10 1.23
CA ALA A 158 6.45 -20.31 0.47
C ALA A 158 5.50 -20.59 -0.71
N LEU A 159 5.20 -19.58 -1.53
CA LEU A 159 4.30 -19.68 -2.67
C LEU A 159 5.09 -19.84 -3.97
N PRO A 160 4.56 -20.62 -4.96
CA PRO A 160 5.06 -20.58 -6.31
C PRO A 160 4.73 -19.24 -6.99
N LEU A 161 5.43 -18.95 -8.07
CA LEU A 161 5.05 -17.92 -9.03
C LEU A 161 3.84 -18.40 -9.85
N THR A 162 3.12 -17.49 -10.49
CA THR A 162 2.05 -17.83 -11.45
C THR A 162 2.45 -17.56 -12.91
N PHE A 163 3.59 -16.93 -13.11
CA PHE A 163 4.23 -16.66 -14.41
C PHE A 163 5.74 -16.45 -14.22
N ASP A 164 6.48 -16.49 -15.33
CA ASP A 164 7.92 -16.25 -15.30
C ASP A 164 8.24 -14.78 -14.97
N PRO A 165 9.30 -14.51 -14.18
CA PRO A 165 9.69 -13.15 -13.82
C PRO A 165 9.85 -12.23 -15.04
N GLY A 166 9.13 -11.13 -15.04
CA GLY A 166 9.13 -10.14 -16.12
C GLY A 166 8.03 -10.28 -17.17
N ASP A 167 7.31 -11.41 -17.23
CA ASP A 167 6.33 -11.66 -18.29
C ASP A 167 5.02 -10.88 -18.11
N LYS A 168 4.63 -10.60 -16.87
CA LYS A 168 3.36 -9.92 -16.54
C LYS A 168 3.52 -9.01 -15.34
N TRP A 169 2.55 -8.11 -15.18
CA TRP A 169 2.29 -7.44 -13.93
C TRP A 169 1.11 -8.10 -13.25
N ASP A 170 1.29 -8.56 -11.99
CA ASP A 170 0.21 -9.04 -11.16
C ASP A 170 0.50 -8.78 -9.69
N TYR A 171 -0.53 -8.38 -8.94
CA TYR A 171 -0.37 -7.87 -7.59
C TYR A 171 -0.28 -8.98 -6.55
N GLY A 172 0.74 -8.96 -5.70
CA GLY A 172 0.94 -10.04 -4.73
C GLY A 172 1.94 -9.72 -3.62
N ILE A 173 2.39 -10.80 -2.95
CA ILE A 173 3.26 -10.77 -1.78
C ILE A 173 4.71 -10.34 -2.08
N ASN A 174 4.98 -9.85 -3.28
CA ASN A 174 6.32 -9.49 -3.75
C ASN A 174 7.09 -8.58 -2.76
N ILE A 175 6.40 -7.60 -2.17
CA ILE A 175 7.03 -6.59 -1.29
C ILE A 175 7.36 -7.16 0.09
N ASP A 176 6.74 -8.26 0.49
CA ASP A 176 7.12 -8.98 1.71
C ASP A 176 8.52 -9.57 1.56
N TRP A 177 8.84 -10.11 0.37
CA TRP A 177 10.20 -10.52 0.03
C TRP A 177 11.17 -9.34 -0.03
N VAL A 178 10.73 -8.16 -0.47
CA VAL A 178 11.56 -6.94 -0.40
C VAL A 178 11.87 -6.59 1.06
N GLY A 179 10.90 -6.69 1.96
CA GLY A 179 11.10 -6.53 3.40
C GLY A 179 12.16 -7.50 3.95
N LYS A 180 12.06 -8.79 3.59
CA LYS A 180 13.08 -9.81 3.96
C LYS A 180 14.47 -9.45 3.41
N ALA A 181 14.55 -8.90 2.20
CA ALA A 181 15.83 -8.46 1.63
C ALA A 181 16.42 -7.27 2.41
N VAL A 182 15.58 -6.31 2.82
CA VAL A 182 16.01 -5.19 3.67
C VAL A 182 16.56 -5.69 5.00
N GLU A 183 15.83 -6.61 5.70
CA GLU A 183 16.27 -7.20 6.96
C GLU A 183 17.63 -7.90 6.79
N ARG A 184 17.74 -8.76 5.77
CA ARG A 184 18.94 -9.58 5.57
C ARG A 184 20.17 -8.75 5.24
N VAL A 185 20.01 -7.71 4.44
CA VAL A 185 21.11 -6.83 4.05
C VAL A 185 21.47 -5.85 5.15
N SER A 186 20.50 -5.31 5.89
CA SER A 186 20.77 -4.35 6.97
C SER A 186 21.26 -5.02 8.24
N GLY A 187 20.82 -6.25 8.52
CA GLY A 187 21.00 -6.93 9.80
C GLY A 187 20.03 -6.44 10.88
N GLN A 188 19.01 -5.66 10.52
CA GLN A 188 18.00 -5.09 11.41
C GLN A 188 16.64 -5.73 11.12
N LYS A 189 15.71 -5.73 12.10
CA LYS A 189 14.29 -5.96 11.81
C LYS A 189 13.77 -4.85 10.92
N LEU A 190 12.78 -5.13 10.09
CA LEU A 190 12.25 -4.18 9.12
C LEU A 190 11.75 -2.90 9.78
N GLY A 191 11.03 -3.01 10.91
CA GLY A 191 10.53 -1.88 11.68
C GLY A 191 11.64 -1.03 12.31
N ASP A 192 12.71 -1.65 12.78
CA ASP A 192 13.87 -0.94 13.33
C ASP A 192 14.59 -0.15 12.21
N TYR A 193 14.75 -0.77 11.02
CA TYR A 193 15.28 -0.08 9.85
C TYR A 193 14.42 1.12 9.46
N PHE A 194 13.10 0.94 9.41
CA PHE A 194 12.19 2.05 9.10
C PHE A 194 12.26 3.16 10.14
N ALA A 195 12.29 2.81 11.43
CA ALA A 195 12.36 3.77 12.52
C ALA A 195 13.62 4.64 12.42
N GLU A 196 14.78 4.02 12.16
CA GLU A 196 16.07 4.71 12.11
C GLU A 196 16.24 5.52 10.81
N HIS A 197 15.89 4.93 9.65
CA HIS A 197 16.29 5.48 8.35
C HIS A 197 15.18 6.23 7.61
N LEU A 198 13.92 6.05 8.01
CA LEU A 198 12.77 6.70 7.37
C LEU A 198 11.95 7.50 8.39
N PHE A 199 11.38 6.84 9.41
CA PHE A 199 10.41 7.47 10.30
C PHE A 199 11.03 8.56 11.19
N GLY A 200 12.21 8.30 11.76
CA GLY A 200 12.96 9.27 12.57
C GLY A 200 13.27 10.54 11.79
N PRO A 201 13.98 10.45 10.65
CA PRO A 201 14.28 11.60 9.80
C PRO A 201 13.05 12.37 9.31
N LEU A 202 11.92 11.68 9.08
CA LEU A 202 10.66 12.26 8.61
C LEU A 202 9.78 12.81 9.74
N GLY A 203 10.09 12.48 11.00
CA GLY A 203 9.25 12.85 12.15
C GLY A 203 7.95 12.04 12.25
N MET A 204 7.89 10.86 11.65
CA MET A 204 6.74 9.94 11.65
C MET A 204 6.73 9.14 12.97
N LYS A 205 6.15 9.70 14.02
CA LYS A 205 6.21 9.14 15.39
C LYS A 205 5.14 8.09 15.66
N ASP A 206 4.05 8.13 14.92
CA ASP A 206 2.86 7.30 15.14
C ASP A 206 2.74 6.16 14.13
N THR A 207 3.79 5.92 13.32
CA THR A 207 3.82 4.83 12.33
C THR A 207 4.74 3.70 12.79
N GLY A 208 4.31 2.44 12.59
CA GLY A 208 5.10 1.24 12.90
C GLY A 208 4.30 -0.03 12.81
N PHE A 209 4.98 -1.19 12.90
CA PHE A 209 4.33 -2.50 12.88
C PHE A 209 3.62 -2.82 14.20
N LYS A 210 4.08 -2.27 15.32
CA LYS A 210 3.54 -2.55 16.65
C LYS A 210 2.62 -1.44 17.15
N LEU A 211 1.52 -1.85 17.76
CA LEU A 211 0.60 -0.98 18.47
C LEU A 211 1.10 -0.78 19.92
N THR A 212 1.85 0.29 20.13
CA THR A 212 2.17 0.73 21.50
C THR A 212 0.89 1.05 22.27
N PRO A 213 0.91 1.10 23.62
CA PRO A 213 -0.28 1.47 24.40
C PRO A 213 -0.93 2.77 23.93
N ASP A 214 -0.16 3.78 23.57
CA ASP A 214 -0.64 5.06 23.06
C ASP A 214 -1.29 4.93 21.67
N ARG A 215 -0.66 4.24 20.73
CA ARG A 215 -1.25 3.96 19.41
C ARG A 215 -2.54 3.16 19.53
N ARG A 216 -2.56 2.15 20.42
CA ARG A 216 -3.74 1.32 20.66
C ARG A 216 -4.93 2.14 21.21
N ALA A 217 -4.67 3.09 22.09
CA ALA A 217 -5.72 3.97 22.62
C ALA A 217 -6.39 4.85 21.53
N ARG A 218 -5.68 5.07 20.42
CA ARG A 218 -6.15 5.87 19.27
C ARG A 218 -6.53 5.02 18.05
N LEU A 219 -6.44 3.68 18.13
CA LEU A 219 -6.73 2.78 17.03
C LEU A 219 -8.21 2.83 16.64
N THR A 220 -8.48 2.85 15.33
CA THR A 220 -9.82 2.65 14.80
C THR A 220 -10.09 1.16 14.53
N GLY A 221 -11.33 0.71 14.78
CA GLY A 221 -11.78 -0.62 14.42
C GLY A 221 -12.04 -0.75 12.92
N ILE A 222 -11.95 -1.99 12.41
CA ILE A 222 -12.35 -2.32 11.04
C ILE A 222 -13.84 -2.65 11.04
N HIS A 223 -14.53 -2.24 9.97
CA HIS A 223 -15.94 -2.56 9.74
C HIS A 223 -16.08 -3.42 8.48
N ALA A 224 -17.08 -4.25 8.43
CA ALA A 224 -17.50 -4.93 7.21
C ALA A 224 -18.82 -4.33 6.72
N ARG A 225 -18.93 -4.08 5.41
CA ARG A 225 -20.20 -3.71 4.79
C ARG A 225 -20.97 -4.99 4.45
N GLY A 226 -22.17 -5.12 5.01
CA GLY A 226 -23.11 -6.18 4.68
C GLY A 226 -23.79 -5.95 3.32
N GLU A 227 -24.52 -6.97 2.85
CA GLU A 227 -25.29 -6.90 1.60
C GLU A 227 -26.40 -5.85 1.65
N ASP A 228 -26.91 -5.55 2.85
CA ASP A 228 -27.88 -4.51 3.13
C ASP A 228 -27.26 -3.09 3.19
N GLY A 229 -25.95 -2.98 2.99
CA GLY A 229 -25.20 -1.74 3.09
C GLY A 229 -24.79 -1.34 4.52
N ALA A 230 -25.23 -2.05 5.54
CA ALA A 230 -24.90 -1.76 6.93
C ALA A 230 -23.41 -2.00 7.23
N LEU A 231 -22.83 -1.14 8.07
CA LEU A 231 -21.43 -1.25 8.51
C LEU A 231 -21.40 -1.87 9.92
N THR A 232 -20.77 -3.03 10.03
CA THR A 232 -20.64 -3.77 11.30
C THR A 232 -19.18 -3.87 11.70
N PRO A 233 -18.80 -3.52 12.94
CA PRO A 233 -17.44 -3.73 13.43
C PRO A 233 -17.06 -5.21 13.40
N ILE A 234 -15.85 -5.51 12.96
CA ILE A 234 -15.30 -6.85 12.96
C ILE A 234 -13.98 -6.90 13.73
N PRO A 235 -13.68 -8.01 14.43
CA PRO A 235 -12.39 -8.19 15.07
C PRO A 235 -11.33 -8.46 13.99
N PHE A 236 -10.38 -7.54 13.86
CA PHE A 236 -9.25 -7.70 12.95
C PHE A 236 -8.05 -6.93 13.48
N GLU A 237 -6.92 -7.61 13.57
CA GLU A 237 -5.63 -7.01 13.90
C GLU A 237 -4.52 -7.87 13.31
N ILE A 238 -3.49 -7.25 12.76
CA ILE A 238 -2.27 -7.95 12.34
C ILE A 238 -1.52 -8.42 13.59
N PRO A 239 -0.94 -9.63 13.59
CA PRO A 239 -0.18 -10.16 14.72
C PRO A 239 0.85 -9.17 15.26
N GLN A 240 0.85 -8.97 16.58
CA GLN A 240 1.73 -7.98 17.24
C GLN A 240 3.10 -8.57 17.62
N ASP A 241 3.24 -9.90 17.56
CA ASP A 241 4.52 -10.62 17.68
C ASP A 241 4.66 -11.62 16.51
N PRO A 242 4.83 -11.11 15.28
CA PRO A 242 4.87 -11.93 14.07
C PRO A 242 6.23 -12.63 13.91
N GLU A 243 6.28 -13.72 13.11
CA GLU A 243 7.54 -14.33 12.68
C GLU A 243 8.34 -13.41 11.73
N PHE A 244 7.64 -12.59 10.93
CA PHE A 244 8.26 -11.52 10.15
C PHE A 244 7.35 -10.29 10.09
N GLU A 245 7.95 -9.11 10.04
CA GLU A 245 7.21 -7.87 9.86
C GLU A 245 6.79 -7.72 8.40
N MET A 246 5.47 -7.74 8.15
CA MET A 246 4.88 -7.82 6.81
C MET A 246 5.13 -6.52 6.02
N GLY A 247 6.21 -6.50 5.23
CA GLY A 247 6.61 -5.34 4.42
C GLY A 247 5.60 -4.96 3.34
N GLY A 248 4.73 -5.90 2.97
CA GLY A 248 3.64 -5.68 2.02
C GLY A 248 2.39 -5.06 2.64
N GLY A 249 2.25 -4.98 3.98
CA GLY A 249 0.95 -4.54 4.51
C GLY A 249 0.83 -4.40 6.02
N GLY A 250 1.90 -4.52 6.81
CA GLY A 250 1.80 -4.63 8.26
C GLY A 250 1.78 -3.33 9.07
N LEU A 251 2.01 -2.18 8.46
CA LEU A 251 2.11 -0.92 9.19
C LEU A 251 0.75 -0.41 9.69
N TYR A 252 0.80 0.14 10.90
CA TYR A 252 -0.18 1.06 11.45
C TYR A 252 0.38 2.47 11.40
N GLY A 253 -0.47 3.48 11.25
CA GLY A 253 -0.03 4.87 11.22
C GLY A 253 -1.18 5.86 11.20
N ILE A 254 -0.84 7.14 11.25
CA ILE A 254 -1.77 8.26 11.13
C ILE A 254 -1.61 8.94 9.76
N ALA A 255 -2.64 9.64 9.32
CA ALA A 255 -2.63 10.31 8.02
C ALA A 255 -1.51 11.36 7.91
N ALA A 256 -1.22 12.07 9.00
CA ALA A 256 -0.19 13.10 9.02
C ALA A 256 1.22 12.51 8.80
N ASP A 257 1.53 11.38 9.44
CA ASP A 257 2.81 10.70 9.24
C ASP A 257 2.97 10.24 7.78
N TYR A 258 1.94 9.60 7.23
CA TYR A 258 2.00 9.14 5.84
C TYR A 258 2.15 10.30 4.85
N LEU A 259 1.54 11.45 5.13
CA LEU A 259 1.74 12.65 4.33
C LEU A 259 3.21 13.14 4.36
N MET A 260 3.92 13.04 5.50
CA MET A 260 5.35 13.35 5.55
C MET A 260 6.16 12.44 4.63
N PHE A 261 5.83 11.14 4.60
CA PHE A 261 6.42 10.20 3.64
C PHE A 261 6.08 10.56 2.18
N ALA A 262 4.81 10.86 1.87
CA ALA A 262 4.39 11.23 0.53
C ALA A 262 5.10 12.50 0.02
N ARG A 263 5.32 13.48 0.90
CA ARG A 263 6.03 14.71 0.57
C ARG A 263 7.49 14.51 0.18
N LEU A 264 8.15 13.42 0.56
CA LEU A 264 9.48 13.09 0.04
C LEU A 264 9.54 13.13 -1.49
N PHE A 265 8.46 12.69 -2.14
CA PHE A 265 8.38 12.62 -3.60
C PHE A 265 8.04 13.98 -4.24
N LEU A 266 7.54 14.95 -3.46
CA LEU A 266 7.42 16.34 -3.86
C LEU A 266 8.73 17.10 -3.65
N ASP A 267 9.44 16.81 -2.57
CA ASP A 267 10.59 17.57 -2.06
C ASP A 267 11.94 16.91 -2.41
N GLN A 268 11.96 16.12 -3.51
CA GLN A 268 13.18 15.47 -4.05
C GLN A 268 13.94 14.64 -3.00
N GLY A 269 13.21 13.92 -2.16
CA GLY A 269 13.75 13.03 -1.14
C GLY A 269 14.22 13.72 0.15
N ARG A 270 13.88 15.01 0.32
CA ARG A 270 14.24 15.81 1.50
C ARG A 270 13.07 15.83 2.50
N ALA A 271 13.35 15.55 3.75
CA ALA A 271 12.42 15.74 4.84
C ALA A 271 12.20 17.24 5.14
N ALA A 272 11.05 17.59 5.75
CA ALA A 272 10.76 18.97 6.16
C ALA A 272 11.82 19.54 7.09
N GLY A 273 12.47 18.71 7.91
CA GLY A 273 13.60 19.09 8.78
C GLY A 273 14.94 19.27 8.05
N GLY A 274 14.99 19.15 6.72
CA GLY A 274 16.17 19.34 5.88
C GLY A 274 17.01 18.08 5.64
N ALA A 275 16.77 16.97 6.33
CA ALA A 275 17.50 15.72 6.13
C ALA A 275 17.22 15.14 4.73
N GLN A 276 18.26 14.69 4.04
CA GLN A 276 18.13 13.95 2.77
C GLN A 276 17.89 12.47 3.09
N VAL A 277 16.66 11.98 2.87
CA VAL A 277 16.25 10.60 3.15
C VAL A 277 16.43 9.70 1.95
N LEU A 278 16.16 10.21 0.75
CA LEU A 278 16.42 9.58 -0.56
C LEU A 278 17.12 10.61 -1.44
N LYS A 279 18.02 10.15 -2.31
CA LYS A 279 18.62 11.05 -3.30
C LYS A 279 17.59 11.50 -4.33
N PRO A 280 17.73 12.72 -4.90
CA PRO A 280 16.82 13.21 -5.95
C PRO A 280 16.70 12.27 -7.16
N GLU A 281 17.82 11.66 -7.58
CA GLU A 281 17.85 10.69 -8.67
C GLU A 281 17.04 9.41 -8.33
N THR A 282 17.09 8.96 -7.07
CA THR A 282 16.31 7.80 -6.60
C THR A 282 14.82 8.12 -6.60
N VAL A 283 14.42 9.30 -6.12
CA VAL A 283 13.03 9.74 -6.19
C VAL A 283 12.52 9.75 -7.64
N ARG A 284 13.32 10.31 -8.58
CA ARG A 284 12.98 10.30 -10.01
C ARG A 284 12.86 8.87 -10.55
N LEU A 285 13.81 7.99 -10.20
CA LEU A 285 13.78 6.60 -10.64
C LEU A 285 12.55 5.86 -10.12
N MET A 286 12.16 6.09 -8.85
CA MET A 286 10.98 5.48 -8.26
C MET A 286 9.67 5.96 -8.90
N ALA A 287 9.64 7.19 -9.40
CA ALA A 287 8.48 7.81 -10.05
C ALA A 287 8.36 7.52 -11.55
N GLN A 288 9.30 6.80 -12.15
CA GLN A 288 9.29 6.45 -13.57
C GLN A 288 8.67 5.07 -13.82
N ASN A 289 8.13 4.86 -15.04
CA ASN A 289 7.67 3.55 -15.47
C ASN A 289 8.82 2.53 -15.39
N ALA A 290 8.68 1.54 -14.51
CA ALA A 290 9.68 0.49 -14.27
C ALA A 290 9.24 -0.89 -14.81
N ILE A 291 8.08 -0.97 -15.48
CA ILE A 291 7.51 -2.22 -16.04
C ILE A 291 7.48 -2.23 -17.58
N GLY A 292 8.14 -1.27 -18.22
CA GLY A 292 8.24 -1.22 -19.69
C GLY A 292 6.87 -1.16 -20.37
N ASP A 293 6.63 -2.08 -21.30
CA ASP A 293 5.38 -2.17 -22.06
C ASP A 293 4.21 -2.80 -21.27
N LEU A 294 4.50 -3.46 -20.15
CA LEU A 294 3.46 -4.01 -19.29
C LEU A 294 2.56 -2.91 -18.71
N ASN A 295 1.33 -3.28 -18.37
CA ASN A 295 0.35 -2.38 -17.76
C ASN A 295 -0.16 -2.96 -16.45
N VAL A 296 -0.49 -2.07 -15.50
CA VAL A 296 -1.24 -2.45 -14.29
C VAL A 296 -2.62 -2.95 -14.72
N GLN A 297 -2.95 -4.17 -14.28
CA GLN A 297 -4.20 -4.83 -14.60
C GLN A 297 -5.27 -4.57 -13.52
N PRO A 298 -6.56 -4.64 -13.86
CA PRO A 298 -7.62 -4.70 -12.87
C PRO A 298 -7.43 -5.91 -11.93
N LEU A 299 -7.69 -5.71 -10.64
CA LEU A 299 -7.69 -6.77 -9.66
C LEU A 299 -9.08 -7.41 -9.62
N LYS A 300 -9.21 -8.65 -10.10
CA LYS A 300 -10.45 -9.40 -10.09
C LYS A 300 -10.56 -10.20 -8.80
N THR A 301 -11.64 -9.99 -8.05
CA THR A 301 -11.78 -10.64 -6.75
C THR A 301 -11.99 -12.16 -6.86
N ALA A 302 -11.28 -12.89 -6.01
CA ALA A 302 -11.52 -14.30 -5.70
C ALA A 302 -12.05 -14.46 -4.26
N ALA A 303 -12.12 -13.36 -3.48
CA ALA A 303 -12.59 -13.35 -2.09
C ALA A 303 -13.45 -12.09 -1.83
N PRO A 304 -14.76 -12.11 -2.17
CA PRO A 304 -15.64 -10.93 -2.10
C PRO A 304 -15.76 -10.30 -0.71
N ALA A 305 -15.61 -11.08 0.36
CA ALA A 305 -15.61 -10.56 1.72
C ALA A 305 -14.40 -9.64 2.01
N SER A 306 -13.29 -9.82 1.31
CA SER A 306 -12.05 -9.05 1.48
C SER A 306 -11.93 -7.91 0.47
N SER A 307 -12.36 -8.12 -0.77
CA SER A 307 -12.20 -7.15 -1.85
C SER A 307 -13.31 -7.27 -2.88
N ASN A 308 -13.78 -6.13 -3.39
CA ASN A 308 -14.46 -6.06 -4.68
C ASN A 308 -13.43 -6.13 -5.83
N ASP A 309 -13.92 -6.21 -7.07
CA ASP A 309 -13.10 -5.91 -8.24
C ASP A 309 -12.53 -4.49 -8.12
N ALA A 310 -11.24 -4.32 -8.34
CA ALA A 310 -10.61 -3.02 -8.21
C ALA A 310 -9.94 -2.59 -9.51
N GLU A 311 -10.41 -1.50 -10.08
CA GLU A 311 -9.79 -0.82 -11.20
C GLU A 311 -9.80 0.69 -10.97
N PHE A 312 -8.61 1.27 -10.75
CA PHE A 312 -8.46 2.72 -10.63
C PHE A 312 -8.48 3.35 -12.02
N PHE A 313 -9.32 4.38 -12.20
CA PHE A 313 -9.46 5.11 -13.48
C PHE A 313 -9.72 4.18 -14.67
N PRO A 314 -10.91 3.55 -14.76
CA PRO A 314 -11.26 2.66 -15.86
C PRO A 314 -11.01 3.32 -17.22
N GLY A 315 -10.42 2.54 -18.15
CA GLY A 315 -10.04 3.02 -19.47
C GLY A 315 -8.73 3.78 -19.56
N MET A 316 -8.10 4.17 -18.45
CA MET A 316 -6.76 4.73 -18.45
C MET A 316 -5.72 3.62 -18.39
N VAL A 317 -4.68 3.68 -19.23
CA VAL A 317 -3.47 2.88 -19.06
C VAL A 317 -2.76 3.34 -17.79
N LYS A 318 -2.40 2.40 -16.92
CA LYS A 318 -1.64 2.66 -15.70
C LYS A 318 -0.32 1.93 -15.77
N LYS A 319 0.74 2.57 -15.33
CA LYS A 319 2.09 1.99 -15.21
C LYS A 319 2.45 1.80 -13.74
N TRP A 320 3.58 1.18 -13.50
CA TRP A 320 4.11 0.98 -12.16
C TRP A 320 5.56 1.46 -12.10
N GLY A 321 5.85 2.24 -11.06
CA GLY A 321 7.22 2.65 -10.71
C GLY A 321 7.83 1.73 -9.67
N LEU A 322 8.79 2.22 -8.91
CA LEU A 322 9.36 1.44 -7.81
C LEU A 322 8.58 1.71 -6.51
N GLY A 323 7.40 1.05 -6.40
CA GLY A 323 6.53 1.11 -5.23
C GLY A 323 5.24 1.92 -5.42
N PHE A 324 4.93 2.40 -6.62
CA PHE A 324 3.75 3.22 -6.91
C PHE A 324 3.10 2.87 -8.24
N MET A 325 1.78 2.92 -8.28
CA MET A 325 1.04 3.03 -9.53
C MET A 325 1.22 4.43 -10.11
N ILE A 326 1.36 4.55 -11.42
CA ILE A 326 1.55 5.81 -12.14
C ILE A 326 0.36 6.05 -13.06
N SER A 327 -0.31 7.20 -12.91
CA SER A 327 -1.33 7.68 -13.83
C SER A 327 -0.65 8.21 -15.10
N THR A 328 -1.01 7.66 -16.28
CA THR A 328 -0.36 8.07 -17.55
C THR A 328 -1.05 9.23 -18.25
N ALA A 329 -2.26 9.58 -17.83
CA ALA A 329 -3.06 10.65 -18.39
C ALA A 329 -3.60 11.59 -17.31
N GLN A 330 -4.07 12.76 -17.75
CA GLN A 330 -4.75 13.72 -16.89
C GLN A 330 -6.06 13.13 -16.37
N VAL A 331 -6.27 13.17 -15.06
CA VAL A 331 -7.57 12.90 -14.45
C VAL A 331 -8.34 14.22 -14.34
N ALA A 332 -9.48 14.30 -14.99
CA ALA A 332 -10.25 15.56 -15.07
C ALA A 332 -10.56 16.15 -13.69
N GLY A 333 -10.18 17.42 -13.50
CA GLY A 333 -10.35 18.14 -12.22
C GLY A 333 -9.47 17.63 -11.06
N ARG A 334 -8.49 16.75 -11.32
CA ARG A 334 -7.64 16.12 -10.31
C ARG A 334 -6.18 16.05 -10.76
N ARG A 335 -5.54 14.92 -10.49
CA ARG A 335 -4.09 14.68 -10.67
C ARG A 335 -3.62 14.72 -12.12
N SER A 336 -2.39 15.16 -12.26
CA SER A 336 -1.67 15.27 -13.54
C SER A 336 -1.14 13.90 -14.02
N PRO A 337 -0.78 13.76 -15.30
CA PRO A 337 0.03 12.64 -15.76
C PRO A 337 1.33 12.55 -14.97
N GLY A 338 1.77 11.33 -14.67
CA GLY A 338 2.95 11.08 -13.83
C GLY A 338 2.66 11.10 -12.33
N SER A 339 1.42 11.30 -11.90
CA SER A 339 1.05 11.20 -10.49
C SER A 339 1.19 9.78 -9.98
N LEU A 340 1.68 9.67 -8.73
CA LEU A 340 1.92 8.43 -8.02
C LEU A 340 0.77 8.14 -7.06
N ALA A 341 0.38 6.89 -6.91
CA ALA A 341 -0.67 6.50 -5.97
C ALA A 341 -0.58 5.02 -5.61
N TRP A 342 -1.22 4.65 -4.53
CA TRP A 342 -1.66 3.31 -4.23
C TRP A 342 -2.73 3.35 -3.13
N ALA A 343 -3.06 2.16 -2.57
CA ALA A 343 -4.11 2.00 -1.59
C ALA A 343 -3.76 0.93 -0.55
N GLY A 344 -4.57 0.87 0.50
CA GLY A 344 -4.55 -0.20 1.50
C GLY A 344 -5.90 -0.92 1.57
N LEU A 345 -5.86 -2.20 1.92
CA LEU A 345 -7.01 -3.10 1.91
C LEU A 345 -8.19 -2.62 2.76
N GLY A 346 -7.94 -1.83 3.81
CA GLY A 346 -8.97 -1.19 4.64
C GLY A 346 -9.58 0.08 4.04
N ASN A 347 -9.55 0.26 2.73
CA ASN A 347 -9.99 1.48 2.01
C ASN A 347 -9.23 2.72 2.48
N THR A 348 -7.91 2.62 2.52
CA THR A 348 -6.99 3.73 2.74
C THR A 348 -6.32 4.10 1.42
N TYR A 349 -6.17 5.39 1.12
CA TYR A 349 -5.70 5.85 -0.19
C TYR A 349 -4.73 7.03 -0.03
N PHE A 350 -3.79 7.12 -0.98
CA PHE A 350 -2.94 8.30 -1.12
C PHE A 350 -2.66 8.59 -2.59
N TRP A 351 -2.34 9.84 -2.87
CA TRP A 351 -1.78 10.27 -4.15
C TRP A 351 -0.70 11.32 -3.95
N ILE A 352 0.19 11.40 -4.93
CA ILE A 352 1.25 12.40 -5.01
C ILE A 352 1.24 12.92 -6.44
N ASP A 353 1.08 14.21 -6.64
CA ASP A 353 1.15 14.88 -7.94
C ASP A 353 2.38 15.79 -7.98
N PRO A 354 3.53 15.31 -8.46
CA PRO A 354 4.75 16.12 -8.52
C PRO A 354 4.63 17.33 -9.44
N ALA A 355 3.79 17.27 -10.48
CA ALA A 355 3.60 18.37 -11.43
C ALA A 355 2.89 19.56 -10.79
N LYS A 356 1.85 19.30 -9.99
CA LYS A 356 1.13 20.34 -9.24
C LYS A 356 1.69 20.56 -7.84
N GLY A 357 2.66 19.74 -7.42
CA GLY A 357 3.29 19.87 -6.11
C GLY A 357 2.33 19.59 -4.94
N VAL A 358 1.38 18.67 -5.10
CA VAL A 358 0.37 18.33 -4.09
C VAL A 358 0.39 16.85 -3.76
N ALA A 359 0.17 16.50 -2.49
CA ALA A 359 -0.07 15.15 -2.03
C ALA A 359 -1.26 15.11 -1.07
N GLY A 360 -1.98 14.01 -1.06
CA GLY A 360 -3.09 13.79 -0.15
C GLY A 360 -3.19 12.35 0.32
N VAL A 361 -3.77 12.20 1.51
CA VAL A 361 -4.01 10.92 2.18
C VAL A 361 -5.42 10.95 2.73
N ILE A 362 -6.16 9.86 2.53
CA ILE A 362 -7.45 9.64 3.16
C ILE A 362 -7.49 8.23 3.74
N LEU A 363 -7.86 8.11 4.99
CA LEU A 363 -7.89 6.86 5.73
C LEU A 363 -9.29 6.59 6.21
N MET A 364 -9.82 5.46 5.81
CA MET A 364 -11.05 4.82 6.28
C MET A 364 -10.67 3.41 6.76
N GLN A 365 -11.59 2.67 7.37
CA GLN A 365 -11.26 1.35 7.88
C GLN A 365 -12.45 0.41 7.73
N LEU A 366 -12.64 -0.09 6.51
CA LEU A 366 -13.74 -1.00 6.19
C LEU A 366 -13.37 -2.01 5.09
N PHE A 367 -14.07 -3.13 5.08
CA PHE A 367 -14.12 -4.13 4.03
C PHE A 367 -15.49 -4.16 3.34
N PRO A 368 -15.54 -4.65 2.09
CA PRO A 368 -14.44 -5.08 1.24
C PRO A 368 -13.61 -3.90 0.73
N PHE A 369 -12.37 -4.18 0.30
CA PHE A 369 -11.56 -3.20 -0.43
C PHE A 369 -12.24 -2.78 -1.74
N ALA A 370 -11.96 -1.58 -2.20
CA ALA A 370 -12.63 -0.96 -3.35
C ALA A 370 -14.17 -0.90 -3.16
N ASP A 371 -14.59 -0.61 -1.94
CA ASP A 371 -15.96 -0.30 -1.60
C ASP A 371 -16.41 0.94 -2.36
N ALA A 372 -17.58 0.87 -3.01
CA ALA A 372 -18.04 1.91 -3.92
C ALA A 372 -18.23 3.27 -3.22
N GLU A 373 -18.77 3.25 -1.99
CA GLU A 373 -18.97 4.47 -1.20
C GLU A 373 -17.65 5.07 -0.73
N ALA A 374 -16.72 4.22 -0.26
CA ALA A 374 -15.38 4.66 0.12
C ALA A 374 -14.61 5.27 -1.06
N LEU A 375 -14.69 4.66 -2.26
CA LEU A 375 -14.11 5.22 -3.48
C LEU A 375 -14.76 6.55 -3.88
N ALA A 376 -16.08 6.69 -3.71
CA ALA A 376 -16.79 7.94 -3.99
C ALA A 376 -16.39 9.06 -3.00
N VAL A 377 -16.14 8.73 -1.73
CA VAL A 377 -15.62 9.69 -0.73
C VAL A 377 -14.21 10.14 -1.12
N PHE A 378 -13.34 9.20 -1.48
CA PHE A 378 -11.98 9.50 -1.95
C PHE A 378 -12.00 10.40 -3.20
N ASP A 379 -12.82 10.08 -4.21
CA ASP A 379 -12.97 10.87 -5.43
C ASP A 379 -13.41 12.31 -5.15
N ARG A 380 -14.42 12.48 -4.29
CA ARG A 380 -14.94 13.80 -3.89
C ARG A 380 -13.90 14.58 -3.08
N PHE A 381 -13.18 13.93 -2.17
CA PHE A 381 -12.11 14.57 -1.39
C PHE A 381 -10.98 15.05 -2.31
N GLU A 382 -10.47 14.20 -3.20
CA GLU A 382 -9.42 14.58 -4.13
C GLU A 382 -9.86 15.78 -4.99
N LYS A 383 -11.06 15.76 -5.58
CA LYS A 383 -11.61 16.88 -6.37
C LYS A 383 -11.69 18.18 -5.57
N ALA A 384 -12.15 18.10 -4.32
CA ALA A 384 -12.26 19.27 -3.45
C ALA A 384 -10.89 19.87 -3.10
N VAL A 385 -9.86 19.03 -2.90
CA VAL A 385 -8.48 19.51 -2.70
C VAL A 385 -7.98 20.28 -3.92
N TYR A 386 -8.14 19.72 -5.12
CA TYR A 386 -7.71 20.41 -6.35
C TYR A 386 -8.51 21.69 -6.63
N ALA A 387 -9.81 21.72 -6.31
CA ALA A 387 -10.62 22.93 -6.41
C ALA A 387 -10.18 24.03 -5.44
N ALA A 388 -9.70 23.67 -4.26
CA ALA A 388 -9.18 24.61 -3.27
C ALA A 388 -7.79 25.18 -3.63
N LEU A 389 -7.11 24.57 -4.62
CA LEU A 389 -5.79 25.01 -5.11
C LEU A 389 -5.89 25.80 -6.43
N ALA A 390 -7.06 25.84 -7.06
CA ALA A 390 -7.31 26.56 -8.31
C ALA A 390 -7.58 28.07 -8.03
#